data_49d59dd6a4c410646087a18986348bd9
#
_entry.id   49d59dd6a4c410646087a18986348bd9
#
_cell.length_a   1.000
_cell.length_b   1.000
_cell.length_c   1.000
_cell.angle_alpha   90.00
_cell.angle_beta   90.00
_cell.angle_gamma   90.00
#
_symmetry.space_group_name_H-M   'P 1'
#
loop_
_entity.id
_entity.type
_entity.pdbx_description
1 polymer ?
#
loop_
_entity_poly.entity_id
_entity_poly.type
_entity_poly.pdbx_seq_one_letter_code
_entity_poly.pdbx_strand_id
1 'polypeptide(L)'
;MNFRPYLILPFVAALVPALITLAMGSSPSLATALKMEVFVVRIVALTAALVAANAFDRGDYMQRAWLTYGLAPAFVTIRDLLFTFWLTRESGTPSEYVEALLIFLANAGQIAGVWMLSRAWQIAGIELPGSSQRRALLIGIGTLIGIAVTGPSMVLNLGDALHGEMRGLVALISGIGDIVSFALIVPVVLTALAMRGGLLFWPWGLLTASLAGWLLCDLTGLVRHIVENAAFTLTWRETFRTLACAFCLSAGIAQHAVNSRDIALP
;
A
#
# COMPACT_ATOMS: atom_id res chain seq x y z
N MET A 1 21.12 -5.40 -16.64
CA MET A 1 20.15 -4.33 -16.35
C MET A 1 20.61 -3.60 -15.09
N ASN A 2 20.60 -2.27 -15.09
CA ASN A 2 20.95 -1.51 -13.91
C ASN A 2 19.64 -1.18 -13.13
N PHE A 3 19.42 -1.83 -12.00
CA PHE A 3 18.25 -1.60 -11.16
C PHE A 3 18.41 -0.46 -10.12
N ARG A 4 19.61 0.16 -10.05
CA ARG A 4 19.88 1.26 -9.11
C ARG A 4 18.88 2.42 -9.22
N PRO A 5 18.48 2.88 -10.43
CA PRO A 5 17.48 3.96 -10.54
C PRO A 5 16.16 3.60 -9.90
N TYR A 6 15.69 2.36 -10.02
CA TYR A 6 14.42 1.90 -9.42
C TYR A 6 14.46 1.84 -7.90
N LEU A 7 15.66 1.69 -7.31
CA LEU A 7 15.84 1.75 -5.86
C LEU A 7 15.94 3.19 -5.35
N ILE A 8 16.59 4.09 -6.10
CA ILE A 8 16.83 5.48 -5.68
C ILE A 8 15.57 6.34 -5.83
N LEU A 9 14.81 6.17 -6.92
CA LEU A 9 13.64 6.97 -7.25
C LEU A 9 12.64 7.09 -6.08
N PRO A 10 12.27 6.02 -5.36
CA PRO A 10 11.34 6.11 -4.22
C PRO A 10 11.83 7.01 -3.10
N PHE A 11 13.13 6.98 -2.78
CA PHE A 11 13.69 7.83 -1.73
C PHE A 11 13.72 9.31 -2.16
N VAL A 12 14.03 9.59 -3.44
CA VAL A 12 13.97 10.95 -3.97
C VAL A 12 12.53 11.47 -3.94
N ALA A 13 11.56 10.66 -4.38
CA ALA A 13 10.14 11.02 -4.31
C ALA A 13 9.67 11.30 -2.87
N ALA A 14 10.13 10.51 -1.91
CA ALA A 14 9.78 10.67 -0.50
C ALA A 14 10.30 11.97 0.15
N LEU A 15 11.21 12.69 -0.51
CA LEU A 15 11.62 14.02 -0.06
C LEU A 15 10.56 15.09 -0.38
N VAL A 16 9.68 14.87 -1.34
CA VAL A 16 8.69 15.87 -1.80
C VAL A 16 7.79 16.37 -0.67
N PRO A 17 7.14 15.52 0.16
CA PRO A 17 6.34 15.99 1.29
C PRO A 17 7.14 16.84 2.28
N ALA A 18 8.39 16.45 2.58
CA ALA A 18 9.26 17.21 3.46
C ALA A 18 9.60 18.59 2.86
N LEU A 19 9.90 18.66 1.57
CA LEU A 19 10.16 19.93 0.87
C LEU A 19 8.92 20.83 0.84
N ILE A 20 7.73 20.27 0.60
CA ILE A 20 6.46 21.02 0.68
C ILE A 20 6.30 21.59 2.10
N THR A 21 6.54 20.79 3.15
CA THR A 21 6.42 21.23 4.54
C THR A 21 7.44 22.32 4.87
N LEU A 22 8.68 22.19 4.41
CA LEU A 22 9.71 23.22 4.59
C LEU A 22 9.35 24.53 3.89
N ALA A 23 8.79 24.46 2.69
CA ALA A 23 8.40 25.64 1.92
C ALA A 23 7.17 26.36 2.48
N MET A 24 6.22 25.60 3.03
CA MET A 24 4.93 26.15 3.49
C MET A 24 4.86 26.37 5.00
N GLY A 25 5.76 25.76 5.78
CA GLY A 25 5.77 25.83 7.24
C GLY A 25 4.45 25.37 7.86
N SER A 26 3.92 26.17 8.80
CA SER A 26 2.63 25.90 9.47
C SER A 26 1.44 26.55 8.75
N SER A 27 1.56 26.85 7.44
CA SER A 27 0.48 27.44 6.66
C SER A 27 -0.79 26.59 6.67
N PRO A 28 -1.99 27.19 6.75
CA PRO A 28 -3.27 26.45 6.63
C PRO A 28 -3.40 25.65 5.32
N SER A 29 -2.70 26.06 4.27
CA SER A 29 -2.69 25.39 2.95
C SER A 29 -1.78 24.16 2.89
N LEU A 30 -0.92 23.91 3.91
CA LEU A 30 -0.03 22.74 3.94
C LEU A 30 -0.80 21.43 3.78
N ALA A 31 -1.87 21.27 4.52
CA ALA A 31 -2.67 20.04 4.45
C ALA A 31 -3.27 19.81 3.05
N THR A 32 -3.66 20.89 2.36
CA THR A 32 -4.18 20.81 0.99
C THR A 32 -3.07 20.45 0.00
N ALA A 33 -1.89 21.06 0.12
CA ALA A 33 -0.75 20.78 -0.76
C ALA A 33 -0.31 19.31 -0.63
N LEU A 34 -0.20 18.79 0.60
CA LEU A 34 0.14 17.38 0.86
C LEU A 34 -0.94 16.42 0.35
N LYS A 35 -2.24 16.79 0.45
CA LYS A 35 -3.33 15.98 -0.13
C LYS A 35 -3.22 15.90 -1.65
N MET A 36 -2.89 17.00 -2.33
CA MET A 36 -2.73 17.02 -3.79
C MET A 36 -1.52 16.19 -4.22
N GLU A 37 -0.41 16.27 -3.49
CA GLU A 37 0.77 15.42 -3.73
C GLU A 37 0.41 13.94 -3.63
N VAL A 38 -0.24 13.53 -2.54
CA VAL A 38 -0.70 12.14 -2.34
C VAL A 38 -1.66 11.67 -3.42
N PHE A 39 -2.54 12.54 -3.89
CA PHE A 39 -3.44 12.21 -5.00
C PHE A 39 -2.63 11.86 -6.26
N VAL A 40 -1.61 12.65 -6.59
CA VAL A 40 -0.74 12.38 -7.75
C VAL A 40 0.00 11.06 -7.60
N VAL A 41 0.61 10.79 -6.43
CA VAL A 41 1.36 9.54 -6.23
C VAL A 41 0.47 8.28 -6.20
N ARG A 42 -0.80 8.40 -5.84
CA ARG A 42 -1.76 7.29 -5.97
C ARG A 42 -2.09 6.97 -7.42
N ILE A 43 -2.26 7.99 -8.27
CA ILE A 43 -2.40 7.78 -9.72
C ILE A 43 -1.16 7.07 -10.25
N VAL A 44 0.02 7.49 -9.81
CA VAL A 44 1.29 6.85 -10.16
C VAL A 44 1.31 5.37 -9.74
N ALA A 45 0.87 5.04 -8.52
CA ALA A 45 0.78 3.67 -8.03
C ALA A 45 -0.22 2.82 -8.83
N LEU A 46 -1.38 3.40 -9.18
CA LEU A 46 -2.36 2.73 -10.06
C LEU A 46 -1.75 2.43 -11.44
N THR A 47 -1.10 3.44 -12.05
CA THR A 47 -0.42 3.26 -13.34
C THR A 47 0.64 2.16 -13.27
N ALA A 48 1.38 2.09 -12.17
CA ALA A 48 2.37 1.06 -11.94
C ALA A 48 1.78 -0.36 -11.94
N ALA A 49 0.64 -0.54 -11.25
CA ALA A 49 -0.06 -1.82 -11.23
C ALA A 49 -0.54 -2.22 -12.62
N LEU A 50 -1.04 -1.26 -13.42
CA LEU A 50 -1.45 -1.50 -14.81
C LEU A 50 -0.26 -1.84 -15.71
N VAL A 51 0.87 -1.15 -15.56
CA VAL A 51 2.12 -1.44 -16.29
C VAL A 51 2.62 -2.84 -15.97
N ALA A 52 2.62 -3.22 -14.68
CA ALA A 52 2.99 -4.57 -14.25
C ALA A 52 2.03 -5.63 -14.82
N ALA A 53 0.73 -5.37 -14.77
CA ALA A 53 -0.28 -6.29 -15.31
C ALA A 53 -0.11 -6.51 -16.84
N ASN A 54 0.22 -5.45 -17.58
CA ASN A 54 0.45 -5.52 -19.02
C ASN A 54 1.73 -6.27 -19.42
N ALA A 55 2.59 -6.63 -18.45
CA ALA A 55 3.75 -7.48 -18.70
C ALA A 55 3.42 -8.97 -18.80
N PHE A 56 2.18 -9.37 -18.57
CA PHE A 56 1.70 -10.74 -18.59
C PHE A 56 0.62 -10.94 -19.65
N ASP A 57 0.44 -12.18 -20.11
CA ASP A 57 -0.60 -12.53 -21.04
C ASP A 57 -2.00 -12.32 -20.45
N ARG A 58 -2.98 -12.07 -21.34
CA ARG A 58 -4.37 -11.87 -20.93
C ARG A 58 -4.91 -13.11 -20.23
N GLY A 59 -5.43 -12.91 -19.02
CA GLY A 59 -6.00 -13.98 -18.20
C GLY A 59 -4.98 -14.76 -17.37
N ASP A 60 -3.69 -14.43 -17.46
CA ASP A 60 -2.67 -14.96 -16.55
C ASP A 60 -3.01 -14.64 -15.08
N TYR A 61 -2.60 -15.55 -14.20
CA TYR A 61 -2.74 -15.36 -12.76
C TYR A 61 -2.06 -14.06 -12.28
N MET A 62 -0.83 -13.80 -12.73
CA MET A 62 -0.06 -12.64 -12.35
C MET A 62 -0.65 -11.34 -12.89
N GLN A 63 -1.21 -11.36 -14.13
CA GLN A 63 -1.97 -10.23 -14.64
C GLN A 63 -3.11 -9.88 -13.71
N ARG A 64 -3.93 -10.89 -13.34
CA ARG A 64 -5.08 -10.70 -12.43
C ARG A 64 -4.64 -10.24 -11.06
N ALA A 65 -3.53 -10.77 -10.53
CA ALA A 65 -2.99 -10.36 -9.24
C ALA A 65 -2.61 -8.86 -9.21
N TRP A 66 -1.90 -8.37 -10.22
CA TRP A 66 -1.55 -6.96 -10.33
C TRP A 66 -2.76 -6.05 -10.58
N LEU A 67 -3.72 -6.47 -11.41
CA LEU A 67 -4.98 -5.72 -11.60
C LEU A 67 -5.78 -5.62 -10.30
N THR A 68 -5.89 -6.72 -9.56
CA THR A 68 -6.60 -6.75 -8.28
C THR A 68 -5.90 -5.87 -7.25
N TYR A 69 -4.56 -5.91 -7.19
CA TYR A 69 -3.78 -5.01 -6.34
C TYR A 69 -4.00 -3.53 -6.70
N GLY A 70 -4.12 -3.23 -7.99
CA GLY A 70 -4.43 -1.88 -8.51
C GLY A 70 -5.81 -1.35 -8.12
N LEU A 71 -6.75 -2.20 -7.70
CA LEU A 71 -8.08 -1.74 -7.26
C LEU A 71 -8.00 -0.85 -6.01
N ALA A 72 -7.07 -1.12 -5.10
CA ALA A 72 -6.90 -0.32 -3.89
C ALA A 72 -6.59 1.16 -4.21
N PRO A 73 -5.51 1.52 -4.92
CA PRO A 73 -5.26 2.90 -5.32
C PRO A 73 -6.36 3.47 -6.22
N ALA A 74 -7.04 2.64 -7.05
CA ALA A 74 -8.14 3.10 -7.89
C ALA A 74 -9.32 3.61 -7.05
N PHE A 75 -9.83 2.80 -6.11
CA PHE A 75 -10.97 3.19 -5.27
C PHE A 75 -10.64 4.37 -4.35
N VAL A 76 -9.43 4.43 -3.79
CA VAL A 76 -9.01 5.58 -2.99
C VAL A 76 -8.90 6.85 -3.84
N THR A 77 -8.41 6.73 -5.08
CA THR A 77 -8.34 7.86 -6.02
C THR A 77 -9.74 8.35 -6.40
N ILE A 78 -10.67 7.44 -6.70
CA ILE A 78 -12.08 7.77 -6.97
C ILE A 78 -12.69 8.49 -5.76
N ARG A 79 -12.49 7.97 -4.55
CA ARG A 79 -12.95 8.62 -3.31
C ARG A 79 -12.43 10.06 -3.22
N ASP A 80 -11.12 10.25 -3.41
CA ASP A 80 -10.51 11.57 -3.27
C ASP A 80 -11.01 12.55 -4.34
N LEU A 81 -11.26 12.09 -5.57
CA LEU A 81 -11.90 12.89 -6.62
C LEU A 81 -13.32 13.30 -6.22
N LEU A 82 -14.15 12.35 -5.80
CA LEU A 82 -15.54 12.61 -5.42
C LEU A 82 -15.62 13.64 -4.30
N PHE A 83 -14.80 13.47 -3.24
CA PHE A 83 -14.82 14.35 -2.07
C PHE A 83 -14.02 15.65 -2.25
N THR A 84 -13.28 15.81 -3.32
CA THR A 84 -12.64 17.10 -3.66
C THR A 84 -13.57 17.97 -4.48
N PHE A 85 -14.38 17.39 -5.37
CA PHE A 85 -15.13 18.15 -6.36
C PHE A 85 -16.64 18.10 -6.21
N TRP A 86 -17.22 17.06 -5.60
CA TRP A 86 -18.68 16.86 -5.66
C TRP A 86 -19.36 16.52 -4.32
N LEU A 87 -18.67 15.94 -3.36
CA LEU A 87 -19.29 15.48 -2.11
C LEU A 87 -18.71 16.20 -0.90
N THR A 88 -19.55 16.43 0.10
CA THR A 88 -19.14 16.93 1.42
C THR A 88 -18.97 15.78 2.40
N ARG A 89 -18.11 15.96 3.42
CA ARG A 89 -17.88 14.99 4.50
C ARG A 89 -18.71 15.35 5.72
N GLU A 90 -20.02 15.22 5.59
CA GLU A 90 -20.95 15.47 6.71
C GLU A 90 -21.46 14.14 7.26
N SER A 91 -21.46 14.00 8.59
CA SER A 91 -21.98 12.82 9.27
C SER A 91 -23.47 12.65 9.04
N GLY A 92 -23.92 11.39 8.86
CA GLY A 92 -25.33 11.06 8.63
C GLY A 92 -25.84 11.35 7.23
N THR A 93 -24.99 11.76 6.29
CA THR A 93 -25.36 12.00 4.90
C THR A 93 -25.12 10.77 4.01
N PRO A 94 -25.80 10.63 2.87
CA PRO A 94 -25.52 9.56 1.91
C PRO A 94 -24.06 9.52 1.46
N SER A 95 -23.34 10.65 1.47
CA SER A 95 -21.93 10.72 1.12
C SER A 95 -21.02 9.94 2.08
N GLU A 96 -21.37 9.84 3.35
CA GLU A 96 -20.64 9.04 4.33
C GLU A 96 -20.65 7.55 3.98
N TYR A 97 -21.78 7.02 3.50
CA TYR A 97 -21.89 5.64 3.04
C TYR A 97 -21.08 5.39 1.75
N VAL A 98 -21.02 6.38 0.86
CA VAL A 98 -20.19 6.30 -0.35
C VAL A 98 -18.71 6.25 0.03
N GLU A 99 -18.27 7.10 0.98
CA GLU A 99 -16.88 7.06 1.48
C GLU A 99 -16.56 5.69 2.09
N ALA A 100 -17.44 5.19 2.95
CA ALA A 100 -17.28 3.89 3.61
C ALA A 100 -17.19 2.74 2.59
N LEU A 101 -18.07 2.72 1.58
CA LEU A 101 -18.06 1.71 0.53
C LEU A 101 -16.74 1.74 -0.26
N LEU A 102 -16.27 2.92 -0.67
CA LEU A 102 -15.04 3.05 -1.44
C LEU A 102 -13.81 2.62 -0.64
N ILE A 103 -13.76 2.93 0.67
CA ILE A 103 -12.70 2.46 1.55
C ILE A 103 -12.78 0.94 1.75
N PHE A 104 -13.96 0.39 1.93
CA PHE A 104 -14.15 -1.07 2.01
C PHE A 104 -13.66 -1.77 0.74
N LEU A 105 -14.04 -1.29 -0.44
CA LEU A 105 -13.62 -1.85 -1.73
C LEU A 105 -12.10 -1.71 -1.94
N ALA A 106 -11.50 -0.60 -1.50
CA ALA A 106 -10.06 -0.41 -1.54
C ALA A 106 -9.33 -1.44 -0.66
N ASN A 107 -9.77 -1.63 0.59
CA ASN A 107 -9.19 -2.63 1.49
C ASN A 107 -9.38 -4.06 0.96
N ALA A 108 -10.57 -4.39 0.47
CA ALA A 108 -10.85 -5.70 -0.13
C ALA A 108 -9.94 -5.96 -1.35
N GLY A 109 -9.78 -4.97 -2.23
CA GLY A 109 -8.88 -5.05 -3.38
C GLY A 109 -7.41 -5.21 -2.97
N GLN A 110 -6.96 -4.49 -1.95
CA GLN A 110 -5.61 -4.61 -1.41
C GLN A 110 -5.36 -6.02 -0.83
N ILE A 111 -6.24 -6.49 0.05
CA ILE A 111 -6.11 -7.82 0.66
C ILE A 111 -6.10 -8.90 -0.42
N ALA A 112 -7.07 -8.87 -1.35
CA ALA A 112 -7.16 -9.85 -2.42
C ALA A 112 -5.93 -9.80 -3.33
N GLY A 113 -5.47 -8.62 -3.72
CA GLY A 113 -4.27 -8.43 -4.55
C GLY A 113 -3.01 -8.93 -3.87
N VAL A 114 -2.76 -8.52 -2.61
CA VAL A 114 -1.60 -8.98 -1.84
C VAL A 114 -1.67 -10.48 -1.59
N TRP A 115 -2.86 -11.03 -1.30
CA TRP A 115 -3.05 -12.46 -1.15
C TRP A 115 -2.73 -13.23 -2.44
N MET A 116 -3.19 -12.76 -3.60
CA MET A 116 -2.83 -13.37 -4.88
C MET A 116 -1.31 -13.29 -5.13
N LEU A 117 -0.72 -12.12 -4.95
CA LEU A 117 0.73 -11.92 -5.07
C LEU A 117 1.49 -12.81 -4.09
N SER A 118 1.03 -12.97 -2.85
CA SER A 118 1.66 -13.85 -1.86
C SER A 118 1.68 -15.32 -2.26
N ARG A 119 0.84 -15.76 -3.20
CA ARG A 119 0.76 -17.12 -3.73
C ARG A 119 1.47 -17.34 -5.05
N ALA A 120 2.06 -16.29 -5.63
CA ALA A 120 2.74 -16.36 -6.92
C ALA A 120 3.86 -17.41 -6.96
N TRP A 121 4.54 -17.65 -5.82
CA TRP A 121 5.55 -18.68 -5.70
C TRP A 121 5.00 -20.09 -5.95
N GLN A 122 3.76 -20.39 -5.53
CA GLN A 122 3.11 -21.68 -5.77
C GLN A 122 2.84 -21.88 -7.26
N ILE A 123 2.37 -20.83 -7.94
CA ILE A 123 2.08 -20.85 -9.38
C ILE A 123 3.38 -21.01 -10.20
N ALA A 124 4.46 -20.35 -9.76
CA ALA A 124 5.77 -20.45 -10.39
C ALA A 124 6.54 -21.73 -10.04
N GLY A 125 6.01 -22.61 -9.22
CA GLY A 125 6.70 -23.83 -8.78
C GLY A 125 7.95 -23.56 -7.93
N ILE A 126 8.05 -22.40 -7.29
CA ILE A 126 9.21 -21.99 -6.50
C ILE A 126 9.02 -22.49 -5.06
N GLU A 127 10.05 -23.10 -4.49
CA GLU A 127 10.06 -23.46 -3.09
C GLU A 127 10.43 -22.27 -2.20
N LEU A 128 9.57 -21.94 -1.24
CA LEU A 128 9.88 -20.89 -0.27
C LEU A 128 10.94 -21.36 0.72
N PRO A 129 11.88 -20.49 1.12
CA PRO A 129 12.92 -20.83 2.07
C PRO A 129 12.36 -21.16 3.47
N GLY A 130 12.96 -22.14 4.13
CA GLY A 130 12.64 -22.57 5.48
C GLY A 130 11.52 -23.60 5.58
N SER A 131 11.41 -24.22 6.76
CA SER A 131 10.36 -25.21 7.06
C SER A 131 8.97 -24.55 7.14
N SER A 132 7.90 -25.35 6.99
CA SER A 132 6.51 -24.87 7.14
C SER A 132 6.25 -24.25 8.51
N GLN A 133 6.85 -24.81 9.57
CA GLN A 133 6.75 -24.28 10.93
C GLN A 133 7.39 -22.90 11.05
N ARG A 134 8.59 -22.70 10.47
CA ARG A 134 9.25 -21.38 10.45
C ARG A 134 8.43 -20.35 9.69
N ARG A 135 7.84 -20.73 8.56
CA ARG A 135 6.96 -19.83 7.79
C ARG A 135 5.71 -19.46 8.58
N ALA A 136 5.07 -20.44 9.23
CA ALA A 136 3.91 -20.17 10.09
C ALA A 136 4.27 -19.25 11.26
N LEU A 137 5.44 -19.45 11.89
CA LEU A 137 5.93 -18.58 12.95
C LEU A 137 6.13 -17.13 12.46
N LEU A 138 6.76 -16.95 11.30
CA LEU A 138 6.97 -15.62 10.71
C LEU A 138 5.65 -14.91 10.37
N ILE A 139 4.66 -15.64 9.81
CA ILE A 139 3.31 -15.12 9.57
C ILE A 139 2.65 -14.74 10.90
N GLY A 140 2.77 -15.56 11.93
CA GLY A 140 2.29 -15.24 13.29
C GLY A 140 2.93 -13.97 13.85
N ILE A 141 4.24 -13.80 13.69
CA ILE A 141 4.93 -12.56 14.09
C ILE A 141 4.40 -11.37 13.31
N GLY A 142 4.25 -11.48 11.98
CA GLY A 142 3.66 -10.42 11.15
C GLY A 142 2.26 -10.03 11.64
N THR A 143 1.42 -11.02 11.94
CA THR A 143 0.07 -10.80 12.49
C THR A 143 0.13 -10.07 13.84
N LEU A 144 1.00 -10.48 14.74
CA LEU A 144 1.18 -9.83 16.05
C LEU A 144 1.64 -8.38 15.92
N ILE A 145 2.57 -8.11 14.99
CA ILE A 145 3.00 -6.74 14.68
C ILE A 145 1.81 -5.93 14.16
N GLY A 146 1.01 -6.49 13.23
CA GLY A 146 -0.21 -5.87 12.73
C GLY A 146 -1.17 -5.50 13.87
N ILE A 147 -1.45 -6.43 14.76
CA ILE A 147 -2.30 -6.18 15.95
C ILE A 147 -1.70 -5.09 16.85
N ALA A 148 -0.39 -5.09 17.07
CA ALA A 148 0.26 -4.08 17.91
C ALA A 148 0.20 -2.67 17.30
N VAL A 149 0.30 -2.56 15.97
CA VAL A 149 0.26 -1.27 15.25
C VAL A 149 -1.17 -0.74 15.13
N THR A 150 -2.12 -1.57 14.71
CA THR A 150 -3.49 -1.13 14.39
C THR A 150 -4.47 -1.29 15.53
N GLY A 151 -4.21 -2.23 16.46
CA GLY A 151 -5.09 -2.55 17.58
C GLY A 151 -5.46 -1.35 18.45
N PRO A 152 -4.55 -0.48 18.87
CA PRO A 152 -4.88 0.71 19.65
C PRO A 152 -5.90 1.60 18.94
N SER A 153 -5.74 1.85 17.64
CA SER A 153 -6.70 2.62 16.84
C SER A 153 -8.06 1.92 16.76
N MET A 154 -8.06 0.59 16.58
CA MET A 154 -9.32 -0.19 16.55
C MET A 154 -10.08 -0.10 17.87
N VAL A 155 -9.38 -0.20 19.00
CA VAL A 155 -9.99 -0.09 20.34
C VAL A 155 -10.62 1.29 20.55
N LEU A 156 -9.91 2.36 20.14
CA LEU A 156 -10.44 3.74 20.24
C LEU A 156 -11.71 3.95 19.40
N ASN A 157 -11.80 3.32 18.23
CA ASN A 157 -12.95 3.46 17.33
C ASN A 157 -14.05 2.39 17.57
N LEU A 158 -13.84 1.47 18.50
CA LEU A 158 -14.80 0.39 18.78
C LEU A 158 -16.11 0.95 19.34
N GLY A 159 -16.03 1.95 20.22
CA GLY A 159 -17.20 2.61 20.77
C GLY A 159 -18.10 3.21 19.68
N ASP A 160 -17.53 3.98 18.79
CA ASP A 160 -18.22 4.61 17.66
C ASP A 160 -18.87 3.55 16.75
N ALA A 161 -18.14 2.47 16.46
CA ALA A 161 -18.64 1.37 15.65
C ALA A 161 -19.84 0.66 16.33
N LEU A 162 -19.79 0.43 17.63
CA LEU A 162 -20.89 -0.18 18.41
C LEU A 162 -22.14 0.70 18.47
N HIS A 163 -21.99 2.02 18.39
CA HIS A 163 -23.10 2.96 18.28
C HIS A 163 -23.59 3.12 16.83
N GLY A 164 -23.02 2.37 15.87
CA GLY A 164 -23.43 2.38 14.46
C GLY A 164 -22.86 3.57 13.68
N GLU A 165 -21.87 4.27 14.22
CA GLU A 165 -21.17 5.33 13.50
C GLU A 165 -20.32 4.74 12.37
N MET A 166 -20.58 5.20 11.16
CA MET A 166 -19.92 4.67 9.94
C MET A 166 -18.40 4.83 9.99
N ARG A 167 -17.89 5.91 10.58
CA ARG A 167 -16.45 6.15 10.77
C ARG A 167 -15.80 5.08 11.62
N GLY A 168 -16.43 4.68 12.71
CA GLY A 168 -15.94 3.60 13.58
C GLY A 168 -15.87 2.27 12.83
N LEU A 169 -16.93 1.93 12.08
CA LEU A 169 -16.97 0.72 11.25
C LEU A 169 -15.87 0.71 10.19
N VAL A 170 -15.66 1.82 9.47
CA VAL A 170 -14.59 1.95 8.47
C VAL A 170 -13.22 1.79 9.11
N ALA A 171 -12.99 2.41 10.28
CA ALA A 171 -11.72 2.28 11.00
C ALA A 171 -11.44 0.83 11.42
N LEU A 172 -12.45 0.09 11.89
CA LEU A 172 -12.31 -1.33 12.25
C LEU A 172 -12.02 -2.19 11.03
N ILE A 173 -12.75 -2.01 9.93
CA ILE A 173 -12.55 -2.75 8.67
C ILE A 173 -11.13 -2.50 8.14
N SER A 174 -10.69 -1.23 8.13
CA SER A 174 -9.32 -0.88 7.71
C SER A 174 -8.28 -1.54 8.61
N GLY A 175 -8.44 -1.47 9.93
CA GLY A 175 -7.51 -2.12 10.86
C GLY A 175 -7.42 -3.63 10.68
N ILE A 176 -8.54 -4.33 10.42
CA ILE A 176 -8.51 -5.75 10.06
C ILE A 176 -7.74 -5.96 8.74
N GLY A 177 -7.98 -5.10 7.75
CA GLY A 177 -7.26 -5.13 6.47
C GLY A 177 -5.75 -4.99 6.64
N ASP A 178 -5.33 -4.09 7.51
CA ASP A 178 -3.92 -3.87 7.83
C ASP A 178 -3.30 -5.09 8.52
N ILE A 179 -3.97 -5.68 9.53
CA ILE A 179 -3.50 -6.90 10.19
C ILE A 179 -3.30 -8.04 9.17
N VAL A 180 -4.26 -8.24 8.27
CA VAL A 180 -4.14 -9.24 7.20
C VAL A 180 -2.99 -8.91 6.26
N SER A 181 -2.81 -7.65 5.90
CA SER A 181 -1.69 -7.20 5.05
C SER A 181 -0.33 -7.44 5.71
N PHE A 182 -0.19 -7.21 7.01
CA PHE A 182 1.01 -7.56 7.78
C PHE A 182 1.30 -9.06 7.75
N ALA A 183 0.28 -9.91 7.87
CA ALA A 183 0.46 -11.34 7.75
C ALA A 183 0.90 -11.76 6.33
N LEU A 184 0.33 -11.15 5.30
CA LEU A 184 0.57 -11.46 3.89
C LEU A 184 1.88 -10.88 3.34
N ILE A 185 2.47 -9.85 3.96
CA ILE A 185 3.79 -9.36 3.55
C ILE A 185 4.87 -10.44 3.73
N VAL A 186 4.73 -11.31 4.73
CA VAL A 186 5.73 -12.36 5.01
C VAL A 186 5.93 -13.30 3.82
N PRO A 187 4.91 -13.95 3.24
CA PRO A 187 5.13 -14.78 2.06
C PRO A 187 5.62 -13.99 0.85
N VAL A 188 5.28 -12.69 0.70
CA VAL A 188 5.84 -11.84 -0.36
C VAL A 188 7.35 -11.64 -0.17
N VAL A 189 7.78 -11.34 1.07
CA VAL A 189 9.20 -11.26 1.44
C VAL A 189 9.92 -12.57 1.16
N LEU A 190 9.35 -13.69 1.58
CA LEU A 190 9.94 -15.01 1.37
C LEU A 190 10.06 -15.35 -0.12
N THR A 191 9.08 -14.94 -0.95
CA THR A 191 9.13 -15.07 -2.40
C THR A 191 10.28 -14.24 -2.98
N ALA A 192 10.44 -12.99 -2.55
CA ALA A 192 11.58 -12.17 -2.97
C ALA A 192 12.92 -12.82 -2.59
N LEU A 193 13.04 -13.34 -1.37
CA LEU A 193 14.25 -14.02 -0.90
C LEU A 193 14.55 -15.31 -1.67
N ALA A 194 13.52 -16.07 -2.05
CA ALA A 194 13.67 -17.27 -2.88
C ALA A 194 14.24 -16.95 -4.27
N MET A 195 13.94 -15.76 -4.78
CA MET A 195 14.42 -15.27 -6.09
C MET A 195 15.75 -14.50 -5.99
N ARG A 196 16.42 -14.49 -4.82
CA ARG A 196 17.66 -13.75 -4.60
C ARG A 196 18.76 -14.19 -5.57
N GLY A 197 19.38 -13.22 -6.23
CA GLY A 197 20.41 -13.43 -7.24
C GLY A 197 19.88 -13.46 -8.67
N GLY A 198 18.56 -13.61 -8.87
CA GLY A 198 17.90 -13.51 -10.18
C GLY A 198 17.29 -12.13 -10.46
N LEU A 199 16.90 -11.91 -11.73
CA LEU A 199 16.28 -10.65 -12.14
C LEU A 199 14.93 -10.41 -11.46
N LEU A 200 14.16 -11.45 -11.19
CA LEU A 200 12.85 -11.39 -10.53
C LEU A 200 12.93 -10.96 -9.06
N PHE A 201 14.11 -11.05 -8.42
CA PHE A 201 14.29 -10.49 -7.07
C PHE A 201 13.90 -9.01 -6.98
N TRP A 202 14.19 -8.22 -8.00
CA TRP A 202 13.99 -6.78 -7.98
C TRP A 202 12.52 -6.36 -7.92
N PRO A 203 11.63 -6.81 -8.84
CA PRO A 203 10.21 -6.48 -8.72
C PRO A 203 9.61 -6.89 -7.37
N TRP A 204 9.94 -8.08 -6.88
CA TRP A 204 9.41 -8.59 -5.60
C TRP A 204 9.99 -7.88 -4.39
N GLY A 205 11.29 -7.55 -4.41
CA GLY A 205 11.93 -6.76 -3.37
C GLY A 205 11.37 -5.34 -3.28
N LEU A 206 11.14 -4.68 -4.43
CA LEU A 206 10.53 -3.35 -4.51
C LEU A 206 9.06 -3.38 -4.08
N LEU A 207 8.29 -4.42 -4.44
CA LEU A 207 6.92 -4.61 -3.96
C LEU A 207 6.89 -4.80 -2.44
N THR A 208 7.82 -5.60 -1.90
CA THR A 208 7.98 -5.75 -0.44
C THR A 208 8.24 -4.39 0.23
N ALA A 209 9.12 -3.57 -0.34
CA ALA A 209 9.41 -2.24 0.16
C ALA A 209 8.19 -1.30 0.08
N SER A 210 7.37 -1.42 -0.98
CA SER A 210 6.08 -0.72 -1.09
C SER A 210 5.14 -1.09 0.05
N LEU A 211 4.94 -2.38 0.30
CA LEU A 211 4.10 -2.86 1.41
C LEU A 211 4.65 -2.38 2.76
N ALA A 212 5.96 -2.44 2.98
CA ALA A 212 6.59 -1.91 4.20
C ALA A 212 6.36 -0.39 4.37
N GLY A 213 6.37 0.37 3.27
CA GLY A 213 6.06 1.80 3.29
C GLY A 213 4.61 2.08 3.76
N TRP A 214 3.64 1.27 3.33
CA TRP A 214 2.27 1.36 3.84
C TRP A 214 2.18 1.06 5.34
N LEU A 215 2.88 0.01 5.82
CA LEU A 215 2.92 -0.32 7.24
C LEU A 215 3.53 0.81 8.08
N LEU A 216 4.57 1.49 7.57
CA LEU A 216 5.16 2.66 8.23
C LEU A 216 4.18 3.85 8.22
N CYS A 217 3.38 4.02 7.17
CA CYS A 217 2.32 5.02 7.12
C CYS A 217 1.29 4.77 8.25
N ASP A 218 0.85 3.52 8.45
CA ASP A 218 -0.11 3.16 9.49
C ASP A 218 0.48 3.36 10.90
N LEU A 219 1.77 3.06 11.08
CA LEU A 219 2.49 3.33 12.33
C LEU A 219 2.47 4.82 12.73
N THR A 220 2.47 5.74 11.74
CA THR A 220 2.36 7.19 12.05
C THR A 220 1.01 7.55 12.69
N GLY A 221 -0.04 6.77 12.43
CA GLY A 221 -1.33 6.91 13.10
C GLY A 221 -1.22 6.68 14.62
N LEU A 222 -0.43 5.68 15.04
CA LEU A 222 -0.14 5.42 16.45
C LEU A 222 0.69 6.55 17.06
N VAL A 223 1.74 7.01 16.36
CA VAL A 223 2.62 8.09 16.83
C VAL A 223 1.86 9.41 17.02
N ARG A 224 0.81 9.66 16.23
CA ARG A 224 -0.03 10.87 16.33
C ARG A 224 -0.64 11.06 17.73
N HIS A 225 -0.90 9.98 18.44
CA HIS A 225 -1.44 10.05 19.80
C HIS A 225 -0.39 10.41 20.85
N ILE A 226 0.90 10.35 20.49
CA ILE A 226 2.04 10.60 21.40
C ILE A 226 2.69 11.94 21.07
N VAL A 227 2.71 12.34 19.80
CA VAL A 227 3.36 13.56 19.30
C VAL A 227 2.32 14.61 18.98
N GLU A 228 2.30 15.70 19.73
CA GLU A 228 1.34 16.80 19.58
C GLU A 228 1.53 17.63 18.29
N ASN A 229 2.69 17.52 17.63
CA ASN A 229 2.96 18.29 16.41
C ASN A 229 2.23 17.70 15.19
N ALA A 230 1.07 18.26 14.90
CA ALA A 230 0.22 17.81 13.80
C ALA A 230 0.88 17.94 12.41
N ALA A 231 1.67 18.99 12.17
CA ALA A 231 2.38 19.18 10.90
C ALA A 231 3.46 18.12 10.71
N PHE A 232 4.22 17.80 11.75
CA PHE A 232 5.24 16.76 11.75
C PHE A 232 4.64 15.39 11.45
N THR A 233 3.61 14.98 12.18
CA THR A 233 2.96 13.67 11.99
C THR A 233 2.28 13.55 10.62
N LEU A 234 1.68 14.64 10.11
CA LEU A 234 1.11 14.70 8.76
C LEU A 234 2.21 14.51 7.71
N THR A 235 3.33 15.25 7.82
CA THR A 235 4.44 15.16 6.87
C THR A 235 5.01 13.75 6.81
N TRP A 236 5.27 13.11 7.96
CA TRP A 236 5.79 11.75 8.00
C TRP A 236 4.83 10.74 7.39
N ARG A 237 3.55 10.86 7.69
CA ARG A 237 2.53 10.00 7.09
C ARG A 237 2.53 10.09 5.57
N GLU A 238 2.54 11.31 5.02
CA GLU A 238 2.54 11.49 3.57
C GLU A 238 3.89 11.08 2.94
N THR A 239 5.01 11.27 3.64
CA THR A 239 6.33 10.78 3.23
C THR A 239 6.34 9.25 3.06
N PHE A 240 5.84 8.49 4.04
CA PHE A 240 5.77 7.03 3.93
C PHE A 240 4.77 6.57 2.87
N ARG A 241 3.68 7.28 2.69
CA ARG A 241 2.71 7.01 1.62
C ARG A 241 3.31 7.23 0.23
N THR A 242 4.02 8.33 0.05
CA THR A 242 4.76 8.62 -1.19
C THR A 242 5.83 7.58 -1.45
N LEU A 243 6.58 7.20 -0.43
CA LEU A 243 7.58 6.14 -0.51
C LEU A 243 6.95 4.81 -0.95
N ALA A 244 5.82 4.42 -0.36
CA ALA A 244 5.10 3.20 -0.70
C ALA A 244 4.64 3.21 -2.17
N CYS A 245 4.01 4.29 -2.62
CA CYS A 245 3.54 4.45 -3.99
C CYS A 245 4.69 4.45 -5.01
N ALA A 246 5.80 5.12 -4.68
CA ALA A 246 6.97 5.19 -5.56
C ALA A 246 7.72 3.84 -5.64
N PHE A 247 7.75 3.05 -4.56
CA PHE A 247 8.23 1.67 -4.61
C PHE A 247 7.30 0.77 -5.44
N CYS A 248 5.98 0.98 -5.38
CA CYS A 248 5.02 0.30 -6.24
C CYS A 248 5.30 0.61 -7.71
N LEU A 249 5.53 1.89 -8.06
CA LEU A 249 5.93 2.30 -9.41
C LEU A 249 7.19 1.57 -9.86
N SER A 250 8.22 1.60 -9.03
CA SER A 250 9.49 0.94 -9.33
C SER A 250 9.33 -0.58 -9.50
N ALA A 251 8.49 -1.22 -8.69
CA ALA A 251 8.17 -2.64 -8.81
C ALA A 251 7.46 -2.95 -10.13
N GLY A 252 6.44 -2.16 -10.50
CA GLY A 252 5.70 -2.33 -11.74
C GLY A 252 6.56 -2.18 -12.99
N ILE A 253 7.40 -1.13 -13.03
CA ILE A 253 8.33 -0.90 -14.15
C ILE A 253 9.39 -2.02 -14.21
N ALA A 254 9.93 -2.44 -13.06
CA ALA A 254 10.89 -3.53 -12.99
C ALA A 254 10.28 -4.86 -13.47
N GLN A 255 9.04 -5.16 -13.09
CA GLN A 255 8.31 -6.34 -13.54
C GLN A 255 8.12 -6.32 -15.06
N HIS A 256 7.67 -5.21 -15.61
CA HIS A 256 7.53 -5.05 -17.06
C HIS A 256 8.86 -5.21 -17.78
N ALA A 257 9.93 -4.60 -17.27
CA ALA A 257 11.26 -4.65 -17.89
C ALA A 257 11.90 -6.04 -17.84
N VAL A 258 11.60 -6.87 -16.83
CA VAL A 258 12.06 -8.27 -16.76
C VAL A 258 11.31 -9.12 -17.80
N ASN A 259 9.99 -9.06 -17.82
CA ASN A 259 9.18 -9.90 -18.71
C ASN A 259 9.33 -9.53 -20.20
N SER A 260 9.51 -8.25 -20.53
CA SER A 260 9.74 -7.82 -21.93
C SER A 260 11.04 -8.33 -22.53
N ARG A 261 11.99 -8.82 -21.72
CA ARG A 261 13.26 -9.41 -22.19
C ARG A 261 13.15 -10.88 -22.51
N ASP A 262 12.28 -11.62 -21.81
CA ASP A 262 12.09 -13.05 -22.10
C ASP A 262 11.46 -13.26 -23.48
N ILE A 263 10.78 -12.24 -24.03
CA ILE A 263 10.22 -12.24 -25.39
C ILE A 263 11.32 -11.97 -26.45
N ALA A 264 12.45 -11.39 -26.08
CA ALA A 264 13.51 -10.97 -26.99
C ALA A 264 14.69 -11.97 -27.08
N LEU A 265 14.63 -13.10 -26.39
CA LEU A 265 15.62 -14.20 -26.55
C LEU A 265 15.13 -15.14 -27.63
N PRO A 266 15.93 -15.37 -28.70
CA PRO A 266 15.59 -16.28 -29.77
C PRO A 266 15.58 -17.73 -29.33
#